data_c43583153af914d2034add7b8e15f9ad
#
_entry.id   c43583153af914d2034add7b8e15f9ad
#
_cell.length_a   1.000
_cell.length_b   1.000
_cell.length_c   1.000
_cell.angle_alpha   90.00
_cell.angle_beta   90.00
_cell.angle_gamma   90.00
#
_symmetry.space_group_name_H-M   'P 1'
#
loop_
_entity.id
_entity.type
_entity.pdbx_description
1 polymer ?
#
loop_
_entity_poly.entity_id
_entity_poly.type
_entity_poly.pdbx_seq_one_letter_code
_entity_poly.pdbx_strand_id
1 'polypeptide(L)'
;MTKEFARIAWLERLFARTHERGTVVLGIGDDAAVLRPASRLLVWTTDACVENVHFKLSWLSAEDLGWHSYNAAVSDLAAMGARPIGALSSLALPCSIDRKIWQGIARGQARAAKALDCPVIGGNLTRASEVSIHTTAIGEARRPLRRDGAKVGDEVWLVGGVGAAAAGLSVLMRVPEAKWNSAMRTCVNVWRRPKALLQEGLGLIGNANSAIDISDGLAGDAGHVAEASGVSLVLDAAAIESAIPTRAKNVSSLLGCSALDFALTGGEDYALLATGKSARRPSFARRIGIVERGQGVWLESGQKKVRIRAGFDHFSR
;
A
#
# COMPACT_ATOMS: atom_id res chain seq x y z
N MET A 1 -38.55 -1.43 2.22
CA MET A 1 -37.15 -1.32 1.73
C MET A 1 -36.44 -2.60 2.07
N THR A 2 -35.85 -3.31 1.12
CA THR A 2 -35.11 -4.54 1.38
C THR A 2 -33.89 -4.27 2.28
N LYS A 3 -33.39 -5.30 2.97
CA LYS A 3 -32.19 -5.15 3.84
C LYS A 3 -30.97 -4.62 3.07
N GLU A 4 -30.88 -4.94 1.80
CA GLU A 4 -29.83 -4.48 0.89
C GLU A 4 -29.92 -2.97 0.63
N PHE A 5 -31.07 -2.49 0.18
CA PHE A 5 -31.25 -1.05 -0.09
C PHE A 5 -31.11 -0.18 1.16
N ALA A 6 -31.45 -0.70 2.34
CA ALA A 6 -31.20 0.01 3.59
C ALA A 6 -29.69 0.18 3.89
N ARG A 7 -28.87 -0.82 3.53
CA ARG A 7 -27.40 -0.76 3.65
C ARG A 7 -26.82 0.22 2.63
N ILE A 8 -27.26 0.16 1.38
CA ILE A 8 -26.82 1.09 0.31
C ILE A 8 -27.14 2.54 0.70
N ALA A 9 -28.36 2.84 1.16
CA ALA A 9 -28.73 4.18 1.60
C ALA A 9 -27.90 4.67 2.81
N TRP A 10 -27.44 3.77 3.67
CA TRP A 10 -26.53 4.13 4.76
C TRP A 10 -25.13 4.44 4.26
N LEU A 11 -24.59 3.65 3.32
CA LEU A 11 -23.30 3.86 2.67
C LEU A 11 -23.28 5.16 1.89
N GLU A 12 -24.33 5.45 1.13
CA GLU A 12 -24.50 6.71 0.40
C GLU A 12 -24.35 7.91 1.34
N ARG A 13 -25.09 7.95 2.45
CA ARG A 13 -24.99 9.03 3.43
C ARG A 13 -23.61 9.15 4.08
N LEU A 14 -22.92 8.03 4.29
CA LEU A 14 -21.59 8.01 4.85
C LEU A 14 -20.55 8.60 3.89
N PHE A 15 -20.61 8.18 2.64
CA PHE A 15 -19.63 8.56 1.62
C PHE A 15 -19.94 9.90 0.92
N ALA A 16 -21.17 10.35 0.91
CA ALA A 16 -21.55 11.65 0.33
C ALA A 16 -20.73 12.82 0.88
N ARG A 17 -20.32 12.75 2.14
CA ARG A 17 -19.49 13.77 2.80
C ARG A 17 -18.03 13.83 2.31
N THR A 18 -17.65 12.94 1.41
CA THR A 18 -16.30 12.88 0.82
C THR A 18 -16.23 13.46 -0.60
N HIS A 19 -17.37 13.89 -1.16
CA HIS A 19 -17.51 14.34 -2.56
C HIS A 19 -17.42 15.87 -2.69
N GLU A 20 -16.29 16.46 -2.41
CA GLU A 20 -16.14 17.94 -2.55
C GLU A 20 -15.52 18.35 -3.89
N ARG A 21 -15.26 17.43 -4.83
CA ARG A 21 -14.56 17.73 -6.10
C ARG A 21 -15.49 17.75 -7.30
N GLY A 22 -15.39 18.80 -8.13
CA GLY A 22 -16.14 18.95 -9.37
C GLY A 22 -15.85 17.91 -10.47
N THR A 23 -14.94 16.95 -10.21
CA THR A 23 -14.63 15.82 -11.12
C THR A 23 -15.70 14.74 -11.06
N VAL A 24 -16.34 14.53 -9.91
CA VAL A 24 -17.46 13.60 -9.76
C VAL A 24 -18.74 14.32 -10.12
N VAL A 25 -19.38 13.89 -11.21
CA VAL A 25 -20.67 14.43 -11.67
C VAL A 25 -21.84 13.72 -10.99
N LEU A 26 -21.71 12.39 -10.82
CA LEU A 26 -22.67 11.53 -10.15
C LEU A 26 -21.91 10.46 -9.35
N GLY A 27 -22.21 10.34 -8.06
CA GLY A 27 -21.64 9.32 -7.18
C GLY A 27 -22.59 8.17 -6.92
N ILE A 28 -22.65 7.70 -5.64
CA ILE A 28 -23.55 6.63 -5.20
C ILE A 28 -25.01 7.09 -5.35
N GLY A 29 -25.87 6.22 -5.88
CA GLY A 29 -27.31 6.46 -5.99
C GLY A 29 -27.91 6.19 -7.37
N ASP A 30 -27.10 5.81 -8.33
CA ASP A 30 -27.49 5.38 -9.67
C ASP A 30 -26.71 4.11 -10.06
N ASP A 31 -26.94 3.56 -11.25
CA ASP A 31 -26.33 2.32 -11.73
C ASP A 31 -24.80 2.43 -11.86
N ALA A 32 -24.28 3.64 -12.10
CA ALA A 32 -22.84 3.87 -12.22
C ALA A 32 -22.44 5.29 -11.77
N ALA A 33 -21.19 5.44 -11.34
CA ALA A 33 -20.61 6.76 -11.10
C ALA A 33 -20.27 7.44 -12.43
N VAL A 34 -20.52 8.78 -12.51
CA VAL A 34 -20.18 9.59 -13.68
C VAL A 34 -19.07 10.57 -13.30
N LEU A 35 -17.96 10.47 -14.03
CA LEU A 35 -16.79 11.31 -13.86
C LEU A 35 -16.60 12.21 -15.07
N ARG A 36 -16.13 13.43 -14.85
CA ARG A 36 -15.69 14.33 -15.92
C ARG A 36 -14.18 14.20 -16.10
N PRO A 37 -13.69 13.52 -17.14
CA PRO A 37 -12.26 13.39 -17.37
C PRO A 37 -11.65 14.77 -17.65
N ALA A 38 -10.49 15.04 -17.03
CA ALA A 38 -9.64 16.15 -17.40
C ALA A 38 -8.79 15.77 -18.63
N SER A 39 -8.01 16.73 -19.17
CA SER A 39 -7.06 16.49 -20.28
C SER A 39 -5.80 15.72 -19.84
N ARG A 40 -5.95 14.70 -18.98
CA ARG A 40 -4.87 13.93 -18.36
C ARG A 40 -5.10 12.45 -18.59
N LEU A 41 -4.03 11.66 -18.41
CA LEU A 41 -4.14 10.20 -18.42
C LEU A 41 -4.84 9.73 -17.15
N LEU A 42 -5.79 8.82 -17.30
CA LEU A 42 -6.41 8.14 -16.16
C LEU A 42 -5.53 6.97 -15.73
N VAL A 43 -5.33 6.84 -14.44
CA VAL A 43 -4.62 5.75 -13.78
C VAL A 43 -5.63 4.95 -12.98
N TRP A 44 -5.72 3.65 -13.26
CA TRP A 44 -6.68 2.74 -12.64
C TRP A 44 -5.94 1.61 -11.97
N THR A 45 -6.38 1.27 -10.76
CA THR A 45 -5.90 0.10 -10.04
C THR A 45 -7.04 -0.58 -9.31
N THR A 46 -6.87 -1.85 -8.97
CA THR A 46 -7.77 -2.60 -8.10
C THR A 46 -6.97 -3.50 -7.19
N ASP A 47 -7.37 -3.56 -5.94
CA ASP A 47 -6.77 -4.42 -4.93
C ASP A 47 -7.85 -5.18 -4.16
N ALA A 48 -7.51 -6.38 -3.66
CA ALA A 48 -8.40 -7.27 -2.95
C ALA A 48 -7.84 -7.60 -1.56
N CYS A 49 -8.67 -7.40 -0.53
CA CYS A 49 -8.36 -7.78 0.83
C CYS A 49 -9.34 -8.88 1.27
N VAL A 50 -8.85 -10.14 1.35
CA VAL A 50 -9.65 -11.35 1.55
C VAL A 50 -9.35 -11.96 2.91
N GLU A 51 -10.40 -12.31 3.67
CA GLU A 51 -10.29 -12.95 4.99
C GLU A 51 -9.57 -14.30 4.87
N ASN A 52 -8.75 -14.62 5.85
CA ASN A 52 -7.87 -15.80 5.92
C ASN A 52 -6.76 -15.89 4.85
N VAL A 53 -6.68 -14.91 3.93
CA VAL A 53 -5.57 -14.73 2.99
C VAL A 53 -4.72 -13.55 3.43
N HIS A 54 -5.29 -12.36 3.47
CA HIS A 54 -4.59 -11.12 3.79
C HIS A 54 -4.76 -10.71 5.26
N PHE A 55 -5.86 -11.09 5.90
CA PHE A 55 -6.16 -10.73 7.29
C PHE A 55 -7.00 -11.80 8.01
N LYS A 56 -7.09 -11.67 9.32
CA LYS A 56 -8.11 -12.35 10.15
C LYS A 56 -8.88 -11.30 10.92
N LEU A 57 -10.20 -11.44 11.04
CA LEU A 57 -11.04 -10.51 11.81
C LEU A 57 -10.61 -10.37 13.27
N SER A 58 -9.90 -11.37 13.83
CA SER A 58 -9.33 -11.30 15.17
C SER A 58 -8.05 -10.45 15.27
N TRP A 59 -7.43 -10.06 14.16
CA TRP A 59 -6.17 -9.32 14.15
C TRP A 59 -6.34 -7.81 14.16
N LEU A 60 -7.50 -7.32 13.69
CA LEU A 60 -7.74 -5.89 13.55
C LEU A 60 -9.23 -5.57 13.76
N SER A 61 -9.51 -4.34 14.15
CA SER A 61 -10.88 -3.86 14.23
C SER A 61 -11.49 -3.72 12.83
N ALA A 62 -12.81 -3.74 12.75
CA ALA A 62 -13.51 -3.52 11.48
C ALA A 62 -13.18 -2.15 10.84
N GLU A 63 -12.95 -1.11 11.66
CA GLU A 63 -12.53 0.20 11.16
C GLU A 63 -11.09 0.18 10.64
N ASP A 64 -10.19 -0.55 11.32
CA ASP A 64 -8.81 -0.71 10.82
C ASP A 64 -8.78 -1.51 9.51
N LEU A 65 -9.63 -2.54 9.37
CA LEU A 65 -9.76 -3.29 8.13
C LEU A 65 -10.21 -2.39 6.96
N GLY A 66 -11.22 -1.55 7.18
CA GLY A 66 -11.64 -0.58 6.17
C GLY A 66 -10.57 0.44 5.82
N TRP A 67 -9.81 0.92 6.80
CA TRP A 67 -8.67 1.81 6.58
C TRP A 67 -7.56 1.11 5.78
N HIS A 68 -7.19 -0.10 6.20
CA HIS A 68 -6.12 -0.90 5.60
C HIS A 68 -6.41 -1.19 4.12
N SER A 69 -7.53 -1.83 3.82
CA SER A 69 -7.92 -2.19 2.45
C SER A 69 -8.00 -1.00 1.50
N TYR A 70 -8.36 0.18 2.02
CA TYR A 70 -8.44 1.39 1.23
C TYR A 70 -7.07 2.00 0.93
N ASN A 71 -6.19 2.05 1.94
CA ASN A 71 -4.82 2.57 1.76
C ASN A 71 -3.99 1.66 0.86
N ALA A 72 -4.14 0.33 0.95
CA ALA A 72 -3.50 -0.63 0.08
C ALA A 72 -3.76 -0.28 -1.40
N ALA A 73 -5.03 -0.22 -1.80
CA ALA A 73 -5.39 0.09 -3.18
C ALA A 73 -4.95 1.50 -3.65
N VAL A 74 -5.01 2.50 -2.77
CA VAL A 74 -4.62 3.87 -3.14
C VAL A 74 -3.10 4.05 -3.20
N SER A 75 -2.32 3.13 -2.60
CA SER A 75 -0.85 3.13 -2.67
C SER A 75 -0.33 3.06 -4.11
N ASP A 76 -0.99 2.30 -5.00
CA ASP A 76 -0.63 2.27 -6.41
C ASP A 76 -0.72 3.65 -7.10
N LEU A 77 -1.70 4.46 -6.72
CA LEU A 77 -1.79 5.83 -7.24
C LEU A 77 -0.61 6.68 -6.76
N ALA A 78 -0.13 6.46 -5.53
CA ALA A 78 1.07 7.12 -5.03
C ALA A 78 2.30 6.69 -5.82
N ALA A 79 2.48 5.39 -6.07
CA ALA A 79 3.57 4.85 -6.89
C ALA A 79 3.60 5.44 -8.30
N MET A 80 2.42 5.61 -8.90
CA MET A 80 2.27 6.19 -10.25
C MET A 80 2.35 7.72 -10.27
N GLY A 81 2.47 8.39 -9.10
CA GLY A 81 2.41 9.85 -9.01
C GLY A 81 1.08 10.41 -9.52
N ALA A 82 0.00 9.68 -9.32
CA ALA A 82 -1.33 10.05 -9.77
C ALA A 82 -2.12 10.76 -8.66
N ARG A 83 -2.83 11.84 -9.02
CA ARG A 83 -3.77 12.50 -8.12
C ARG A 83 -5.06 11.68 -8.07
N PRO A 84 -5.54 11.26 -6.91
CA PRO A 84 -6.80 10.53 -6.81
C PRO A 84 -7.99 11.34 -7.35
N ILE A 85 -8.92 10.65 -7.98
CA ILE A 85 -10.24 11.17 -8.40
C ILE A 85 -11.32 10.57 -7.50
N GLY A 86 -11.24 9.27 -7.24
CA GLY A 86 -12.19 8.54 -6.41
C GLY A 86 -11.92 7.06 -6.42
N ALA A 87 -12.71 6.30 -5.66
CA ALA A 87 -12.63 4.86 -5.62
C ALA A 87 -14.01 4.20 -5.59
N LEU A 88 -14.07 2.98 -6.11
CA LEU A 88 -15.19 2.05 -5.96
C LEU A 88 -14.84 1.04 -4.87
N SER A 89 -15.80 0.73 -3.98
CA SER A 89 -15.63 -0.27 -2.94
C SER A 89 -16.64 -1.40 -3.11
N SER A 90 -16.19 -2.59 -3.45
CA SER A 90 -17.03 -3.79 -3.50
C SER A 90 -16.82 -4.62 -2.23
N LEU A 91 -17.90 -4.79 -1.45
CA LEU A 91 -17.93 -5.57 -0.22
C LEU A 91 -18.69 -6.88 -0.45
N ALA A 92 -17.99 -7.99 -0.36
CA ALA A 92 -18.58 -9.33 -0.34
C ALA A 92 -18.57 -9.83 1.12
N LEU A 93 -19.75 -10.15 1.65
CA LEU A 93 -19.95 -10.32 3.10
C LEU A 93 -20.79 -11.57 3.41
N PRO A 94 -20.47 -12.33 4.48
CA PRO A 94 -21.35 -13.40 4.98
C PRO A 94 -22.75 -12.87 5.36
N CYS A 95 -23.79 -13.69 5.11
CA CYS A 95 -25.14 -13.33 5.52
C CYS A 95 -25.28 -13.09 7.03
N SER A 96 -24.48 -13.79 7.83
CA SER A 96 -24.44 -13.73 9.29
C SER A 96 -23.60 -12.60 9.84
N ILE A 97 -22.98 -11.77 8.98
CA ILE A 97 -22.08 -10.72 9.45
C ILE A 97 -22.79 -9.72 10.36
N ASP A 98 -22.18 -9.42 11.50
CA ASP A 98 -22.70 -8.43 12.44
C ASP A 98 -22.75 -7.04 11.78
N ARG A 99 -23.82 -6.31 12.08
CA ARG A 99 -23.99 -4.93 11.61
C ARG A 99 -22.81 -4.03 11.99
N LYS A 100 -22.24 -4.22 13.19
CA LYS A 100 -21.10 -3.42 13.67
C LYS A 100 -19.86 -3.63 12.81
N ILE A 101 -19.65 -4.84 12.28
CA ILE A 101 -18.48 -5.19 11.47
C ILE A 101 -18.56 -4.49 10.11
N TRP A 102 -19.59 -4.71 9.31
CA TRP A 102 -19.63 -4.09 7.98
C TRP A 102 -19.73 -2.56 8.04
N GLN A 103 -20.44 -2.00 9.04
CA GLN A 103 -20.44 -0.56 9.26
C GLN A 103 -19.09 -0.03 9.73
N GLY A 104 -18.35 -0.82 10.53
CA GLY A 104 -16.97 -0.49 10.92
C GLY A 104 -16.06 -0.42 9.71
N ILE A 105 -16.10 -1.43 8.83
CA ILE A 105 -15.35 -1.43 7.56
C ILE A 105 -15.65 -0.16 6.76
N ALA A 106 -16.92 0.14 6.53
CA ALA A 106 -17.31 1.33 5.78
C ALA A 106 -16.85 2.65 6.44
N ARG A 107 -16.92 2.75 7.78
CA ARG A 107 -16.37 3.93 8.50
C ARG A 107 -14.86 4.05 8.35
N GLY A 108 -14.14 2.91 8.39
CA GLY A 108 -12.70 2.88 8.14
C GLY A 108 -12.34 3.40 6.76
N GLN A 109 -13.04 2.91 5.72
CA GLN A 109 -12.89 3.39 4.35
C GLN A 109 -13.22 4.88 4.22
N ALA A 110 -14.31 5.35 4.84
CA ALA A 110 -14.67 6.77 4.80
C ALA A 110 -13.60 7.67 5.45
N ARG A 111 -12.98 7.22 6.55
CA ARG A 111 -11.86 7.94 7.19
C ARG A 111 -10.62 7.97 6.30
N ALA A 112 -10.27 6.84 5.68
CA ALA A 112 -9.15 6.75 4.73
C ALA A 112 -9.42 7.63 3.50
N ALA A 113 -10.61 7.55 2.91
CA ALA A 113 -11.04 8.37 1.79
C ALA A 113 -10.88 9.86 2.05
N LYS A 114 -11.30 10.32 3.25
CA LYS A 114 -11.12 11.71 3.68
C LYS A 114 -9.65 12.08 3.85
N ALA A 115 -8.85 11.21 4.50
CA ALA A 115 -7.43 11.47 4.76
C ALA A 115 -6.59 11.53 3.48
N LEU A 116 -6.97 10.73 2.47
CA LEU A 116 -6.26 10.62 1.18
C LEU A 116 -6.85 11.55 0.10
N ASP A 117 -7.92 12.29 0.42
CA ASP A 117 -8.66 13.08 -0.54
C ASP A 117 -9.03 12.26 -1.80
N CYS A 118 -9.46 11.01 -1.56
CA CYS A 118 -9.88 10.04 -2.56
C CYS A 118 -11.30 9.55 -2.17
N PRO A 119 -12.38 10.16 -2.66
CA PRO A 119 -13.73 9.82 -2.24
C PRO A 119 -14.16 8.44 -2.72
N VAL A 120 -14.95 7.73 -1.91
CA VAL A 120 -15.70 6.55 -2.39
C VAL A 120 -16.89 7.05 -3.19
N ILE A 121 -16.90 6.77 -4.49
CA ILE A 121 -17.88 7.29 -5.45
C ILE A 121 -18.88 6.23 -5.93
N GLY A 122 -18.73 4.98 -5.49
CA GLY A 122 -19.60 3.87 -5.83
C GLY A 122 -19.08 2.55 -5.29
N GLY A 123 -19.64 1.45 -5.75
CA GLY A 123 -19.19 0.12 -5.36
C GLY A 123 -20.27 -0.92 -5.50
N ASN A 124 -20.12 -2.02 -4.78
CA ASN A 124 -21.05 -3.14 -4.80
C ASN A 124 -21.21 -3.72 -3.39
N LEU A 125 -22.34 -4.34 -3.12
CA LEU A 125 -22.59 -5.09 -1.90
C LEU A 125 -23.17 -6.45 -2.28
N THR A 126 -22.46 -7.53 -1.97
CA THR A 126 -22.90 -8.89 -2.30
C THR A 126 -22.69 -9.87 -1.15
N ARG A 127 -23.26 -11.05 -1.29
CA ARG A 127 -23.10 -12.15 -0.35
C ARG A 127 -21.90 -13.01 -0.73
N ALA A 128 -21.12 -13.43 0.29
CA ALA A 128 -20.01 -14.39 0.17
C ALA A 128 -19.97 -15.31 1.39
N SER A 129 -19.06 -16.29 1.38
CA SER A 129 -18.78 -17.18 2.52
C SER A 129 -17.87 -16.52 3.56
N GLU A 130 -17.06 -15.53 3.16
CA GLU A 130 -16.08 -14.81 3.97
C GLU A 130 -16.10 -13.32 3.64
N VAL A 131 -15.41 -12.51 4.44
CA VAL A 131 -15.29 -11.07 4.17
C VAL A 131 -14.25 -10.88 3.08
N SER A 132 -14.66 -10.25 1.98
CA SER A 132 -13.76 -9.85 0.91
C SER A 132 -14.06 -8.40 0.50
N ILE A 133 -13.02 -7.59 0.42
CA ILE A 133 -13.10 -6.16 0.11
C ILE A 133 -12.27 -5.93 -1.14
N HIS A 134 -12.91 -5.44 -2.20
CA HIS A 134 -12.23 -5.07 -3.43
C HIS A 134 -12.34 -3.55 -3.60
N THR A 135 -11.22 -2.87 -3.67
CA THR A 135 -11.16 -1.42 -3.85
C THR A 135 -10.54 -1.11 -5.20
N THR A 136 -11.30 -0.45 -6.06
CA THR A 136 -10.81 0.04 -7.35
C THR A 136 -10.59 1.55 -7.22
N ALA A 137 -9.34 2.02 -7.31
CA ALA A 137 -9.01 3.43 -7.23
C ALA A 137 -8.71 4.01 -8.61
N ILE A 138 -9.15 5.26 -8.81
CA ILE A 138 -8.97 6.00 -10.06
C ILE A 138 -8.26 7.31 -9.73
N GLY A 139 -7.21 7.59 -10.48
CA GLY A 139 -6.46 8.84 -10.41
C GLY A 139 -6.17 9.43 -11.79
N GLU A 140 -5.57 10.59 -11.81
CA GLU A 140 -5.12 11.27 -13.02
C GLU A 140 -3.65 11.69 -12.92
N ALA A 141 -2.90 11.56 -14.01
CA ALA A 141 -1.54 12.04 -14.10
C ALA A 141 -1.24 12.60 -15.49
N ARG A 142 -0.38 13.63 -15.60
CA ARG A 142 0.14 14.07 -16.91
C ARG A 142 1.19 13.12 -17.46
N ARG A 143 2.06 12.63 -16.57
CA ARG A 143 3.14 11.68 -16.86
C ARG A 143 3.22 10.74 -15.66
N PRO A 144 2.49 9.63 -15.69
CA PRO A 144 2.56 8.66 -14.61
C PRO A 144 3.98 8.09 -14.51
N LEU A 145 4.45 7.92 -13.28
CA LEU A 145 5.67 7.17 -13.02
C LEU A 145 5.41 5.69 -13.34
N ARG A 146 6.44 5.01 -13.84
CA ARG A 146 6.34 3.63 -14.28
C ARG A 146 7.52 2.82 -13.73
N ARG A 147 7.39 1.51 -13.74
CA ARG A 147 8.44 0.58 -13.29
C ARG A 147 9.61 0.49 -14.28
N ASP A 148 9.36 0.75 -15.57
CA ASP A 148 10.30 0.58 -16.70
C ASP A 148 11.18 1.79 -17.00
N GLY A 149 11.28 2.74 -16.07
CA GLY A 149 12.00 4.00 -16.29
C GLY A 149 13.40 4.08 -15.68
N ALA A 150 13.85 3.08 -14.91
CA ALA A 150 15.14 3.10 -14.22
C ALA A 150 16.31 3.09 -15.21
N LYS A 151 17.34 3.90 -14.95
CA LYS A 151 18.52 4.06 -15.84
C LYS A 151 19.80 3.78 -15.09
N VAL A 152 20.75 3.15 -15.76
CA VAL A 152 22.10 2.94 -15.22
C VAL A 152 22.70 4.27 -14.74
N GLY A 153 23.19 4.28 -13.50
CA GLY A 153 23.69 5.48 -12.83
C GLY A 153 22.67 6.26 -12.02
N ASP A 154 21.39 5.84 -12.03
CA ASP A 154 20.38 6.36 -11.10
C ASP A 154 20.68 5.85 -9.68
N GLU A 155 20.41 6.67 -8.68
CA GLU A 155 20.25 6.18 -7.31
C GLU A 155 18.94 5.42 -7.15
N VAL A 156 18.92 4.44 -6.23
CA VAL A 156 17.71 3.81 -5.72
C VAL A 156 17.29 4.55 -4.46
N TRP A 157 16.06 5.01 -4.40
CA TRP A 157 15.50 5.79 -3.30
C TRP A 157 14.39 5.04 -2.57
N LEU A 158 14.39 5.16 -1.27
CA LEU A 158 13.30 4.73 -0.40
C LEU A 158 12.56 5.97 0.12
N VAL A 159 11.25 5.98 0.00
CA VAL A 159 10.34 6.98 0.59
C VAL A 159 9.43 6.27 1.58
N GLY A 160 9.45 6.74 2.82
CA GLY A 160 8.77 6.05 3.93
C GLY A 160 9.70 5.13 4.71
N GLY A 161 9.12 4.20 5.45
CA GLY A 161 9.84 3.20 6.26
C GLY A 161 9.49 1.78 5.81
N VAL A 162 10.37 0.82 6.08
CA VAL A 162 10.20 -0.59 5.72
C VAL A 162 10.41 -1.50 6.93
N GLY A 163 9.77 -2.68 6.91
CA GLY A 163 9.91 -3.74 7.90
C GLY A 163 9.06 -3.60 9.16
N ALA A 164 8.38 -2.47 9.34
CA ALA A 164 7.55 -2.27 10.53
C ALA A 164 6.21 -3.01 10.43
N ALA A 165 5.61 -3.09 9.24
CA ALA A 165 4.40 -3.85 9.01
C ALA A 165 4.65 -5.35 9.19
N ALA A 166 5.71 -5.89 8.61
CA ALA A 166 6.11 -7.29 8.78
C ALA A 166 6.42 -7.65 10.24
N ALA A 167 7.08 -6.76 10.98
CA ALA A 167 7.29 -6.94 12.42
C ALA A 167 5.96 -6.99 13.18
N GLY A 168 5.00 -6.11 12.83
CA GLY A 168 3.66 -6.10 13.42
C GLY A 168 2.85 -7.35 13.12
N LEU A 169 2.86 -7.80 11.87
CA LEU A 169 2.22 -9.05 11.45
C LEU A 169 2.82 -10.26 12.19
N SER A 170 4.15 -10.30 12.34
CA SER A 170 4.84 -11.35 13.09
C SER A 170 4.44 -11.38 14.56
N VAL A 171 4.22 -10.21 15.18
CA VAL A 171 3.68 -10.12 16.55
C VAL A 171 2.26 -10.69 16.61
N LEU A 172 1.37 -10.30 15.69
CA LEU A 172 -0.01 -10.82 15.62
C LEU A 172 -0.07 -12.34 15.50
N MET A 173 0.86 -12.92 14.74
CA MET A 173 0.91 -14.37 14.49
C MET A 173 1.51 -15.17 15.65
N ARG A 174 2.43 -14.58 16.45
CA ARG A 174 3.29 -15.34 17.38
C ARG A 174 3.15 -14.95 18.84
N VAL A 175 2.64 -13.76 19.15
CA VAL A 175 2.66 -13.22 20.51
C VAL A 175 1.24 -12.91 20.98
N PRO A 176 0.76 -13.51 22.08
CA PRO A 176 -0.52 -13.14 22.68
C PRO A 176 -0.58 -11.66 23.05
N GLU A 177 -1.71 -11.01 22.79
CA GLU A 177 -1.85 -9.55 22.97
C GLU A 177 -1.53 -9.06 24.40
N ALA A 178 -1.85 -9.86 25.41
CA ALA A 178 -1.53 -9.56 26.79
C ALA A 178 -0.03 -9.38 27.09
N LYS A 179 0.84 -9.90 26.20
CA LYS A 179 2.31 -9.80 26.28
C LYS A 179 2.91 -8.67 25.43
N TRP A 180 2.08 -7.87 24.74
CA TRP A 180 2.61 -6.82 23.86
C TRP A 180 3.15 -5.64 24.64
N ASN A 181 4.40 -5.29 24.37
CA ASN A 181 5.01 -4.04 24.80
C ASN A 181 4.68 -2.88 23.85
N SER A 182 5.16 -1.68 24.14
CA SER A 182 4.92 -0.48 23.34
C SER A 182 5.46 -0.59 21.91
N ALA A 183 6.62 -1.21 21.70
CA ALA A 183 7.20 -1.39 20.37
C ALA A 183 6.34 -2.35 19.51
N MET A 184 5.90 -3.47 20.09
CA MET A 184 5.01 -4.43 19.45
C MET A 184 3.68 -3.76 19.06
N ARG A 185 3.03 -3.04 19.98
CA ARG A 185 1.78 -2.32 19.69
C ARG A 185 1.94 -1.31 18.56
N THR A 186 3.07 -0.63 18.48
CA THR A 186 3.35 0.33 17.40
C THR A 186 3.51 -0.38 16.07
N CYS A 187 4.27 -1.48 16.00
CA CYS A 187 4.44 -2.22 14.74
C CYS A 187 3.12 -2.84 14.28
N VAL A 188 2.32 -3.41 15.20
CA VAL A 188 0.97 -3.89 14.90
C VAL A 188 0.07 -2.79 14.34
N ASN A 189 0.15 -1.57 14.92
CA ASN A 189 -0.63 -0.44 14.41
C ASN A 189 -0.16 0.02 13.01
N VAL A 190 1.13 -0.08 12.69
CA VAL A 190 1.63 0.19 11.34
C VAL A 190 1.01 -0.78 10.35
N TRP A 191 0.99 -2.08 10.65
CA TRP A 191 0.33 -3.08 9.82
C TRP A 191 -1.19 -2.86 9.72
N ARG A 192 -1.88 -2.60 10.85
CA ARG A 192 -3.33 -2.37 10.86
C ARG A 192 -3.75 -1.12 10.10
N ARG A 193 -2.92 -0.09 10.14
CA ARG A 193 -3.20 1.24 9.60
C ARG A 193 -2.07 1.75 8.71
N PRO A 194 -1.85 1.10 7.56
CA PRO A 194 -0.89 1.58 6.58
C PRO A 194 -1.29 2.98 6.08
N LYS A 195 -0.35 3.65 5.44
CA LYS A 195 -0.54 4.99 4.89
C LYS A 195 -0.02 5.03 3.46
N ALA A 196 -0.91 5.21 2.50
CA ALA A 196 -0.52 5.50 1.12
C ALA A 196 0.18 6.87 1.05
N LEU A 197 1.35 6.93 0.45
CA LEU A 197 2.23 8.10 0.41
C LEU A 197 1.94 8.98 -0.82
N LEU A 198 0.68 9.44 -0.96
CA LEU A 198 0.22 10.20 -2.13
C LEU A 198 0.98 11.51 -2.35
N GLN A 199 1.24 12.26 -1.29
CA GLN A 199 1.92 13.56 -1.40
C GLN A 199 3.38 13.38 -1.82
N GLU A 200 4.03 12.38 -1.24
CA GLU A 200 5.39 11.99 -1.57
C GLU A 200 5.46 11.45 -3.01
N GLY A 201 4.51 10.60 -3.43
CA GLY A 201 4.39 10.11 -4.81
C GLY A 201 4.24 11.25 -5.82
N LEU A 202 3.38 12.22 -5.55
CA LEU A 202 3.26 13.45 -6.36
C LEU A 202 4.56 14.24 -6.38
N GLY A 203 5.30 14.30 -5.27
CA GLY A 203 6.61 14.95 -5.17
C GLY A 203 7.73 14.25 -5.93
N LEU A 204 7.55 12.99 -6.32
CA LEU A 204 8.49 12.26 -7.19
C LEU A 204 8.37 12.65 -8.67
N ILE A 205 7.24 13.22 -9.10
CA ILE A 205 7.02 13.60 -10.50
C ILE A 205 8.06 14.63 -10.95
N GLY A 206 8.71 14.34 -12.09
CA GLY A 206 9.79 15.19 -12.64
C GLY A 206 11.14 14.99 -11.96
N ASN A 207 11.20 14.29 -10.83
CA ASN A 207 12.42 13.97 -10.10
C ASN A 207 12.84 12.52 -10.30
N ALA A 208 11.91 11.58 -10.19
CA ALA A 208 12.14 10.14 -10.38
C ALA A 208 12.01 9.74 -11.85
N ASN A 209 12.78 8.73 -12.24
CA ASN A 209 12.70 8.05 -13.53
C ASN A 209 11.77 6.83 -13.48
N SER A 210 11.75 6.09 -12.36
CA SER A 210 10.80 5.00 -12.10
C SER A 210 10.31 5.04 -10.67
N ALA A 211 9.16 4.41 -10.40
CA ALA A 211 8.67 4.18 -9.06
C ALA A 211 7.75 2.95 -9.00
N ILE A 212 7.65 2.38 -7.79
CA ILE A 212 6.73 1.31 -7.38
C ILE A 212 6.44 1.48 -5.89
N ASP A 213 5.30 1.04 -5.40
CA ASP A 213 5.09 0.90 -3.96
C ASP A 213 5.67 -0.43 -3.43
N ILE A 214 5.83 -0.53 -2.12
CA ILE A 214 6.40 -1.71 -1.47
C ILE A 214 5.26 -2.44 -0.76
N SER A 215 4.67 -3.41 -1.47
CA SER A 215 3.56 -4.25 -1.00
C SER A 215 4.01 -5.67 -0.66
N ASP A 216 4.95 -6.24 -1.41
CA ASP A 216 5.44 -7.62 -1.28
C ASP A 216 6.83 -7.73 -0.63
N GLY A 217 7.37 -6.59 -0.21
CA GLY A 217 8.69 -6.44 0.37
C GLY A 217 9.71 -5.84 -0.61
N LEU A 218 10.63 -5.09 -0.04
CA LEU A 218 11.58 -4.27 -0.81
C LEU A 218 12.34 -5.05 -1.89
N ALA A 219 12.72 -6.30 -1.63
CA ALA A 219 13.47 -7.11 -2.60
C ALA A 219 12.60 -7.58 -3.77
N GLY A 220 11.34 -7.93 -3.51
CA GLY A 220 10.38 -8.33 -4.53
C GLY A 220 10.04 -7.16 -5.45
N ASP A 221 9.64 -6.04 -4.86
CA ASP A 221 9.23 -4.85 -5.61
C ASP A 221 10.39 -4.20 -6.37
N ALA A 222 11.61 -4.20 -5.79
CA ALA A 222 12.83 -3.85 -6.53
C ALA A 222 13.07 -4.79 -7.72
N GLY A 223 12.73 -6.07 -7.60
CA GLY A 223 12.80 -7.05 -8.67
C GLY A 223 11.95 -6.68 -9.87
N HIS A 224 10.72 -6.23 -9.63
CA HIS A 224 9.81 -5.75 -10.68
C HIS A 224 10.35 -4.53 -11.43
N VAL A 225 10.96 -3.59 -10.73
CA VAL A 225 11.61 -2.42 -11.37
C VAL A 225 12.84 -2.86 -12.18
N ALA A 226 13.66 -3.76 -11.63
CA ALA A 226 14.86 -4.27 -12.29
C ALA A 226 14.50 -4.99 -13.60
N GLU A 227 13.49 -5.85 -13.56
CA GLU A 227 13.00 -6.61 -14.70
C GLU A 227 12.38 -5.70 -15.77
N ALA A 228 11.43 -4.85 -15.38
CA ALA A 228 10.74 -3.95 -16.28
C ALA A 228 11.68 -2.95 -16.98
N SER A 229 12.76 -2.52 -16.30
CA SER A 229 13.75 -1.58 -16.81
C SER A 229 14.94 -2.25 -17.51
N GLY A 230 15.09 -3.58 -17.42
CA GLY A 230 16.23 -4.30 -17.98
C GLY A 230 17.57 -3.96 -17.35
N VAL A 231 17.58 -3.72 -16.04
CA VAL A 231 18.75 -3.26 -15.27
C VAL A 231 18.98 -4.11 -14.01
N SER A 232 20.07 -3.84 -13.32
CA SER A 232 20.35 -4.38 -11.98
C SER A 232 20.13 -3.28 -10.94
N LEU A 233 19.42 -3.60 -9.85
CA LEU A 233 19.35 -2.75 -8.66
C LEU A 233 20.30 -3.32 -7.59
N VAL A 234 21.28 -2.52 -7.18
CA VAL A 234 22.21 -2.86 -6.10
C VAL A 234 21.80 -2.10 -4.86
N LEU A 235 21.28 -2.81 -3.88
CA LEU A 235 20.78 -2.26 -2.62
C LEU A 235 21.87 -2.30 -1.56
N ASP A 236 22.02 -1.24 -0.80
CA ASP A 236 22.97 -1.10 0.31
C ASP A 236 22.29 -1.54 1.61
N ALA A 237 22.78 -2.65 2.19
CA ALA A 237 22.24 -3.21 3.42
C ALA A 237 22.30 -2.23 4.60
N ALA A 238 23.39 -1.49 4.77
CA ALA A 238 23.54 -0.54 5.87
C ALA A 238 22.58 0.66 5.70
N ALA A 239 22.39 1.14 4.47
CA ALA A 239 21.44 2.20 4.18
C ALA A 239 20.00 1.75 4.45
N ILE A 240 19.62 0.52 4.07
CA ILE A 240 18.31 -0.06 4.39
C ILE A 240 18.15 -0.21 5.91
N GLU A 241 19.12 -0.79 6.61
CA GLU A 241 19.07 -0.92 8.05
C GLU A 241 18.91 0.41 8.77
N SER A 242 19.52 1.48 8.27
CA SER A 242 19.35 2.83 8.82
C SER A 242 17.93 3.37 8.66
N ALA A 243 17.21 2.91 7.63
CA ALA A 243 15.83 3.30 7.33
C ALA A 243 14.78 2.50 8.13
N ILE A 244 15.14 1.33 8.68
CA ILE A 244 14.25 0.53 9.50
C ILE A 244 13.97 1.26 10.82
N PRO A 245 12.70 1.48 11.20
CA PRO A 245 12.36 2.12 12.47
C PRO A 245 12.92 1.36 13.68
N THR A 246 13.45 2.07 14.68
CA THR A 246 14.02 1.46 15.90
C THR A 246 13.06 0.49 16.59
N ARG A 247 11.75 0.78 16.55
CA ARG A 247 10.73 -0.10 17.14
C ARG A 247 10.63 -1.45 16.40
N ALA A 248 10.77 -1.45 15.06
CA ALA A 248 10.81 -2.68 14.28
C ALA A 248 12.09 -3.50 14.58
N LYS A 249 13.25 -2.84 14.72
CA LYS A 249 14.50 -3.49 15.16
C LYS A 249 14.36 -4.13 16.54
N ASN A 250 13.73 -3.43 17.50
CA ASN A 250 13.48 -3.97 18.84
C ASN A 250 12.55 -5.20 18.78
N VAL A 251 11.49 -5.14 17.99
CA VAL A 251 10.56 -6.28 17.82
C VAL A 251 11.26 -7.45 17.15
N SER A 252 12.06 -7.23 16.10
CA SER A 252 12.80 -8.29 15.42
C SER A 252 13.76 -9.01 16.37
N SER A 253 14.51 -8.25 17.19
CA SER A 253 15.40 -8.80 18.21
C SER A 253 14.65 -9.65 19.24
N LEU A 254 13.49 -9.18 19.73
CA LEU A 254 12.66 -9.94 20.67
C LEU A 254 12.08 -11.23 20.07
N LEU A 255 11.82 -11.24 18.77
CA LEU A 255 11.29 -12.40 18.05
C LEU A 255 12.40 -13.34 17.53
N GLY A 256 13.67 -13.01 17.71
CA GLY A 256 14.81 -13.75 17.16
C GLY A 256 14.88 -13.71 15.64
N CYS A 257 14.39 -12.62 15.02
CA CYS A 257 14.34 -12.41 13.56
C CYS A 257 15.32 -11.31 13.15
N SER A 258 15.70 -11.28 11.86
CA SER A 258 16.45 -10.17 11.28
C SER A 258 15.53 -9.01 10.93
N ALA A 259 15.86 -7.78 11.37
CA ALA A 259 15.11 -6.59 10.97
C ALA A 259 15.28 -6.30 9.47
N LEU A 260 16.46 -6.63 8.92
CA LEU A 260 16.74 -6.50 7.49
C LEU A 260 15.86 -7.46 6.68
N ASP A 261 15.65 -8.69 7.16
CA ASP A 261 14.76 -9.64 6.49
C ASP A 261 13.32 -9.14 6.48
N PHE A 262 12.84 -8.55 7.59
CA PHE A 262 11.52 -7.91 7.60
C PHE A 262 11.39 -6.79 6.56
N ALA A 263 12.44 -6.01 6.34
CA ALA A 263 12.43 -4.96 5.33
C ALA A 263 12.51 -5.51 3.89
N LEU A 264 13.31 -6.55 3.68
CA LEU A 264 13.55 -7.10 2.34
C LEU A 264 12.41 -7.99 1.85
N THR A 265 11.83 -8.81 2.75
CA THR A 265 10.88 -9.88 2.37
C THR A 265 9.49 -9.70 2.98
N GLY A 266 9.33 -8.76 3.91
CA GLY A 266 8.04 -8.48 4.52
C GLY A 266 7.26 -7.45 3.71
N GLY A 267 5.99 -7.73 3.48
CA GLY A 267 5.09 -6.85 2.73
C GLY A 267 4.34 -5.84 3.60
N GLU A 268 3.43 -5.13 2.94
CA GLU A 268 2.42 -4.23 3.51
C GLU A 268 2.96 -2.95 4.18
N ASP A 269 4.18 -2.55 3.84
CA ASP A 269 4.73 -1.26 4.30
C ASP A 269 4.16 -0.07 3.52
N TYR A 270 3.75 -0.27 2.26
CA TYR A 270 3.22 0.75 1.34
C TYR A 270 4.10 2.01 1.29
N ALA A 271 5.40 1.82 1.49
CA ALA A 271 6.45 2.77 1.18
C ALA A 271 6.66 2.83 -0.34
N LEU A 272 7.45 3.81 -0.84
CA LEU A 272 7.75 3.87 -2.27
C LEU A 272 9.24 3.59 -2.52
N LEU A 273 9.50 2.76 -3.51
CA LEU A 273 10.80 2.60 -4.14
C LEU A 273 10.83 3.44 -5.41
N ALA A 274 11.81 4.30 -5.57
CA ALA A 274 11.97 5.11 -6.77
C ALA A 274 13.42 5.10 -7.25
N THR A 275 13.64 5.45 -8.51
CA THR A 275 14.99 5.64 -9.04
C THR A 275 15.12 7.01 -9.70
N GLY A 276 16.30 7.59 -9.65
CA GLY A 276 16.55 8.88 -10.29
C GLY A 276 17.96 9.42 -10.08
N LYS A 277 18.25 10.52 -10.75
CA LYS A 277 19.56 11.18 -10.64
C LYS A 277 19.76 11.77 -9.23
N SER A 278 20.95 11.59 -8.65
CA SER A 278 21.31 12.10 -7.32
C SER A 278 20.92 13.57 -7.11
N ALA A 279 21.19 14.43 -8.10
CA ALA A 279 20.88 15.86 -8.05
C ALA A 279 19.37 16.20 -7.98
N ARG A 280 18.49 15.22 -8.22
CA ARG A 280 17.03 15.39 -8.20
C ARG A 280 16.35 14.67 -7.03
N ARG A 281 17.15 14.04 -6.13
CA ARG A 281 16.59 13.33 -4.98
C ARG A 281 15.84 14.30 -4.07
N PRO A 282 14.53 14.11 -3.85
CA PRO A 282 13.78 14.91 -2.89
C PRO A 282 14.29 14.71 -1.46
N SER A 283 14.17 15.72 -0.61
CA SER A 283 14.64 15.67 0.79
C SER A 283 13.94 14.59 1.63
N PHE A 284 12.73 14.19 1.26
CA PHE A 284 11.98 13.12 1.93
C PHE A 284 12.39 11.70 1.48
N ALA A 285 13.23 11.58 0.42
CA ALA A 285 13.70 10.31 -0.10
C ALA A 285 15.11 9.98 0.39
N ARG A 286 15.34 8.74 0.77
CA ARG A 286 16.65 8.23 1.21
C ARG A 286 17.29 7.41 0.10
N ARG A 287 18.56 7.65 -0.18
CA ARG A 287 19.34 6.75 -1.03
C ARG A 287 19.53 5.42 -0.28
N ILE A 288 19.18 4.32 -0.95
CA ILE A 288 19.37 2.95 -0.46
C ILE A 288 20.12 2.06 -1.45
N GLY A 289 20.60 2.60 -2.57
CA GLY A 289 21.31 1.80 -3.58
C GLY A 289 21.60 2.60 -4.84
N ILE A 290 21.97 1.85 -5.88
CA ILE A 290 22.31 2.35 -7.21
C ILE A 290 21.80 1.41 -8.30
N VAL A 291 21.50 1.95 -9.47
CA VAL A 291 21.15 1.20 -10.67
C VAL A 291 22.41 0.94 -11.51
N GLU A 292 22.68 -0.34 -11.79
CA GLU A 292 23.83 -0.78 -12.57
C GLU A 292 23.39 -1.53 -13.84
N ARG A 293 24.37 -1.75 -14.73
CA ARG A 293 24.20 -2.69 -15.86
C ARG A 293 24.05 -4.11 -15.33
N GLY A 294 23.12 -4.89 -15.87
CA GLY A 294 22.90 -6.27 -15.45
C GLY A 294 21.43 -6.57 -15.27
N GLN A 295 21.11 -7.55 -14.45
CA GLN A 295 19.74 -7.98 -14.19
C GLN A 295 19.53 -8.34 -12.72
N GLY A 296 18.30 -8.13 -12.25
CA GLY A 296 17.84 -8.53 -10.92
C GLY A 296 18.31 -7.63 -9.80
N VAL A 297 18.10 -8.08 -8.58
CA VAL A 297 18.39 -7.33 -7.36
C VAL A 297 19.55 -7.94 -6.61
N TRP A 298 20.44 -7.09 -6.17
CA TRP A 298 21.64 -7.45 -5.42
C TRP A 298 21.66 -6.70 -4.09
N LEU A 299 22.05 -7.37 -3.04
CA LEU A 299 22.30 -6.78 -1.73
C LEU A 299 23.81 -6.69 -1.50
N GLU A 300 24.29 -5.48 -1.24
CA GLU A 300 25.68 -5.21 -0.89
C GLU A 300 25.80 -4.99 0.62
N SER A 301 26.70 -5.73 1.26
CA SER A 301 27.04 -5.60 2.68
C SER A 301 28.55 -5.66 2.83
N GLY A 302 29.19 -4.51 3.02
CA GLY A 302 30.63 -4.36 2.99
C GLY A 302 31.20 -4.80 1.63
N GLN A 303 32.09 -5.80 1.61
CA GLN A 303 32.67 -6.31 0.36
C GLN A 303 31.86 -7.47 -0.27
N LYS A 304 30.77 -7.88 0.35
CA LYS A 304 29.92 -8.96 -0.17
C LYS A 304 28.76 -8.41 -0.96
N LYS A 305 28.58 -8.90 -2.19
CA LYS A 305 27.44 -8.62 -3.06
C LYS A 305 26.75 -9.94 -3.40
N VAL A 306 25.53 -10.11 -2.94
CA VAL A 306 24.74 -11.33 -3.13
C VAL A 306 23.48 -11.03 -3.90
N ARG A 307 23.11 -11.91 -4.82
CA ARG A 307 21.83 -11.78 -5.53
C ARG A 307 20.71 -12.18 -4.58
N ILE A 308 19.72 -11.32 -4.44
CA ILE A 308 18.53 -11.61 -3.65
C ILE A 308 17.33 -11.81 -4.57
N ARG A 309 16.47 -12.73 -4.17
CA ARG A 309 15.16 -12.97 -4.76
C ARG A 309 14.22 -13.12 -3.58
N ALA A 310 13.26 -12.25 -3.47
CA ALA A 310 12.22 -12.34 -2.46
C ALA A 310 11.02 -11.60 -3.00
N GLY A 311 9.86 -11.96 -2.54
CA GLY A 311 8.57 -11.40 -2.86
C GLY A 311 7.53 -12.38 -2.37
N PHE A 312 6.41 -11.88 -1.92
CA PHE A 312 5.27 -12.72 -1.61
C PHE A 312 4.67 -13.25 -2.92
N ASP A 313 4.30 -14.53 -2.95
CA ASP A 313 3.63 -15.14 -4.09
C ASP A 313 2.37 -15.84 -3.59
N HIS A 314 1.21 -15.36 -4.01
CA HIS A 314 -0.11 -15.92 -3.65
C HIS A 314 -0.29 -17.39 -4.03
N PHE A 315 0.48 -17.90 -4.98
CA PHE A 315 0.36 -19.25 -5.53
C PHE A 315 1.55 -20.16 -5.21
N SER A 316 2.58 -19.66 -4.52
CA SER A 316 3.65 -20.49 -3.98
C SER A 316 3.16 -21.22 -2.73
N ARG A 317 3.45 -22.55 -2.67
CA ARG A 317 3.14 -23.39 -1.50
C ARG A 317 4.21 -23.29 -0.45
#